data_422b10ccc2a1914e110aa7e996023e26
#
_entry.id   422b10ccc2a1914e110aa7e996023e26
#
_cell.length_a   1.000
_cell.length_b   1.000
_cell.length_c   1.000
_cell.angle_alpha   90.00
_cell.angle_beta   90.00
_cell.angle_gamma   90.00
#
_symmetry.space_group_name_H-M   'P 1'
#
loop_
_entity.id
_entity.type
_entity.pdbx_description
1 polymer ?
#
loop_
_entity_poly.entity_id
_entity_poly.type
_entity_poly.pdbx_seq_one_letter_code
_entity_poly.pdbx_strand_id
1 'polypeptide(L)'
;MKITLFPLLLLLATAEVHAQTPRRDANAYRREGYRLVWSDEFTTDGRPDPRRWGYEEGFERNHEAQYYQRDNALCRDGILTIEARRERRPSAEYDPDGRNWDQKAPYAEYTSSSINTRGKYAFRYGRLEVRARIPVAKGAWPAIWLLGTSLPWPYNGEIDVMEYYHTDGIPYILANAAWGGERPNQAVWNTGKIPYEHFTERDPDWADKFHIWRMDWDETAIRIYLDGELLNEIDLEKTTNRGGRGKGVNPFHREQFILLNLALGGDNGGPIDDSAMPMHYEIDYVRVYQKADK
;
A
#
# COMPACT_ATOMS: atom_id res chain seq x y z
N MET A 1 -13.28 -16.16 69.06
CA MET A 1 -12.65 -16.34 67.75
C MET A 1 -13.41 -15.47 66.76
N LYS A 2 -12.87 -14.25 66.45
CA LYS A 2 -13.52 -13.30 65.54
C LYS A 2 -12.98 -13.53 64.12
N ILE A 3 -13.82 -13.95 63.18
CA ILE A 3 -13.50 -14.12 61.77
C ILE A 3 -13.70 -12.75 61.09
N THR A 4 -12.63 -12.15 60.64
CA THR A 4 -12.63 -10.92 59.88
C THR A 4 -12.73 -11.30 58.40
N LEU A 5 -13.92 -11.03 57.80
CA LEU A 5 -14.10 -11.13 56.34
C LEU A 5 -13.43 -9.92 55.66
N PHE A 6 -12.44 -10.14 54.78
CA PHE A 6 -11.96 -9.13 53.85
C PHE A 6 -12.82 -9.16 52.57
N PRO A 7 -13.31 -8.01 52.11
CA PRO A 7 -14.02 -7.98 50.82
C PRO A 7 -12.98 -8.03 49.70
N LEU A 8 -13.10 -9.03 48.82
CA LEU A 8 -12.38 -9.15 47.58
C LEU A 8 -12.96 -8.13 46.60
N LEU A 9 -12.24 -7.04 46.37
CA LEU A 9 -12.56 -6.05 45.34
C LEU A 9 -12.17 -6.63 43.97
N LEU A 10 -13.17 -7.10 43.20
CA LEU A 10 -12.98 -7.50 41.81
C LEU A 10 -12.87 -6.20 40.98
N LEU A 11 -11.63 -5.84 40.58
CA LEU A 11 -11.40 -4.85 39.54
C LEU A 11 -11.83 -5.48 38.20
N LEU A 12 -13.02 -5.14 37.73
CA LEU A 12 -13.39 -5.33 36.33
C LEU A 12 -12.61 -4.32 35.48
N ALA A 13 -11.52 -4.76 34.90
CA ALA A 13 -10.88 -4.03 33.81
C ALA A 13 -11.83 -4.10 32.60
N THR A 14 -12.56 -3.02 32.36
CA THR A 14 -13.25 -2.82 31.09
C THR A 14 -12.18 -2.56 30.03
N ALA A 15 -11.83 -3.57 29.27
CA ALA A 15 -11.09 -3.37 28.03
C ALA A 15 -12.01 -2.53 27.11
N GLU A 16 -11.67 -1.27 26.91
CA GLU A 16 -12.25 -0.47 25.84
C GLU A 16 -11.83 -1.13 24.52
N VAL A 17 -12.75 -1.91 23.94
CA VAL A 17 -12.59 -2.43 22.58
C VAL A 17 -12.73 -1.23 21.66
N HIS A 18 -11.60 -0.62 21.28
CA HIS A 18 -11.60 0.40 20.26
C HIS A 18 -12.10 -0.23 18.96
N ALA A 19 -13.25 0.22 18.50
CA ALA A 19 -13.90 -0.37 17.34
C ALA A 19 -13.04 -0.15 16.07
N GLN A 20 -12.86 -1.21 15.29
CA GLN A 20 -12.27 -1.10 13.95
C GLN A 20 -13.06 -0.10 13.10
N THR A 21 -12.38 0.60 12.19
CA THR A 21 -13.07 1.40 11.16
C THR A 21 -14.03 0.48 10.40
N PRO A 22 -15.35 0.71 10.46
CA PRO A 22 -16.32 -0.24 9.96
C PRO A 22 -16.20 -0.42 8.44
N ARG A 23 -16.47 -1.63 7.97
CA ARG A 23 -16.58 -1.91 6.54
C ARG A 23 -17.71 -1.06 5.96
N ARG A 24 -17.40 -0.27 4.94
CA ARG A 24 -18.39 0.59 4.28
C ARG A 24 -19.25 -0.21 3.31
N ASP A 25 -20.53 0.18 3.19
CA ASP A 25 -21.38 -0.28 2.11
C ASP A 25 -20.80 0.12 0.74
N ALA A 26 -20.86 -0.75 -0.26
CA ALA A 26 -20.40 -0.49 -1.61
C ALA A 26 -21.09 0.71 -2.29
N ASN A 27 -22.28 1.10 -1.81
CA ASN A 27 -23.03 2.26 -2.28
C ASN A 27 -22.87 3.50 -1.39
N ALA A 28 -21.94 3.49 -0.42
CA ALA A 28 -21.76 4.56 0.57
C ALA A 28 -21.67 5.97 -0.05
N TYR A 29 -21.08 6.07 -1.27
CA TYR A 29 -20.84 7.35 -1.95
C TYR A 29 -21.89 7.72 -3.00
N ARG A 30 -22.99 6.99 -3.09
CA ARG A 30 -24.06 7.23 -4.07
C ARG A 30 -24.69 8.62 -3.94
N ARG A 31 -24.86 9.11 -2.70
CA ARG A 31 -25.36 10.45 -2.42
C ARG A 31 -24.43 11.57 -2.85
N GLU A 32 -23.13 11.28 -2.97
CA GLU A 32 -22.10 12.19 -3.47
C GLU A 32 -21.96 12.12 -5.00
N GLY A 33 -22.83 11.37 -5.69
CA GLY A 33 -22.84 11.20 -7.12
C GLY A 33 -21.85 10.16 -7.66
N TYR A 34 -21.23 9.34 -6.78
CA TYR A 34 -20.34 8.27 -7.18
C TYR A 34 -21.09 6.95 -7.39
N ARG A 35 -20.63 6.17 -8.36
CA ARG A 35 -21.03 4.77 -8.56
C ARG A 35 -19.79 3.89 -8.46
N LEU A 36 -19.94 2.70 -7.89
CA LEU A 36 -18.92 1.66 -7.92
C LEU A 36 -18.76 1.17 -9.37
N VAL A 37 -17.54 1.26 -9.91
CA VAL A 37 -17.24 0.85 -11.31
C VAL A 37 -16.35 -0.38 -11.37
N TRP A 38 -15.54 -0.61 -10.32
CA TRP A 38 -14.70 -1.79 -10.20
C TRP A 38 -14.46 -2.10 -8.72
N SER A 39 -14.39 -3.38 -8.36
CA SER A 39 -13.98 -3.79 -7.03
C SER A 39 -13.40 -5.20 -7.01
N ASP A 40 -12.63 -5.50 -5.98
CA ASP A 40 -12.41 -6.84 -5.48
C ASP A 40 -12.67 -6.88 -3.98
N GLU A 41 -13.55 -7.79 -3.57
CA GLU A 41 -13.97 -8.02 -2.18
C GLU A 41 -13.31 -9.30 -1.62
N PHE A 42 -12.43 -9.93 -2.39
CA PHE A 42 -11.64 -11.12 -2.06
C PHE A 42 -12.46 -12.31 -1.51
N THR A 43 -13.71 -12.42 -1.92
CA THR A 43 -14.69 -13.40 -1.37
C THR A 43 -14.45 -14.84 -1.82
N THR A 44 -13.56 -15.08 -2.77
CA THR A 44 -13.22 -16.42 -3.23
C THR A 44 -11.90 -16.85 -2.62
N ASP A 45 -11.91 -17.92 -1.85
CA ASP A 45 -10.70 -18.46 -1.23
C ASP A 45 -9.67 -18.93 -2.25
N GLY A 46 -8.40 -18.83 -1.91
CA GLY A 46 -7.27 -19.20 -2.74
C GLY A 46 -6.47 -18.00 -3.24
N ARG A 47 -5.86 -18.10 -4.41
CA ARG A 47 -5.11 -16.97 -4.98
C ARG A 47 -6.08 -15.88 -5.51
N PRO A 48 -5.67 -14.59 -5.47
CA PRO A 48 -6.41 -13.51 -6.12
C PRO A 48 -6.84 -13.85 -7.56
N ASP A 49 -8.04 -13.40 -7.94
CA ASP A 49 -8.62 -13.68 -9.26
C ASP A 49 -7.69 -13.23 -10.40
N PRO A 50 -7.18 -14.14 -11.24
CA PRO A 50 -6.22 -13.81 -12.31
C PRO A 50 -6.81 -12.93 -13.40
N ARG A 51 -8.15 -12.76 -13.46
CA ARG A 51 -8.80 -11.79 -14.35
C ARG A 51 -8.65 -10.36 -13.86
N ARG A 52 -8.43 -10.17 -12.56
CA ARG A 52 -8.30 -8.87 -11.90
C ARG A 52 -6.85 -8.53 -11.56
N TRP A 53 -6.05 -9.53 -11.15
CA TRP A 53 -4.70 -9.35 -10.63
C TRP A 53 -3.66 -10.11 -11.44
N GLY A 54 -2.54 -9.45 -11.70
CA GLY A 54 -1.27 -10.03 -12.09
C GLY A 54 -0.30 -10.00 -10.92
N TYR A 55 0.89 -10.54 -11.12
CA TYR A 55 1.96 -10.57 -10.11
C TYR A 55 3.23 -9.95 -10.67
N GLU A 56 4.01 -9.34 -9.80
CA GLU A 56 5.44 -9.18 -9.99
C GLU A 56 6.12 -10.41 -9.37
N GLU A 57 7.20 -10.88 -9.98
CA GLU A 57 7.93 -12.07 -9.52
C GLU A 57 9.43 -11.77 -9.56
N GLY A 58 10.17 -12.18 -8.51
CA GLY A 58 11.60 -11.92 -8.41
C GLY A 58 11.96 -10.73 -7.54
N PHE A 59 13.19 -10.27 -7.71
CA PHE A 59 13.66 -9.00 -7.17
C PHE A 59 13.29 -7.87 -8.14
N GLU A 60 12.53 -6.89 -7.74
CA GLU A 60 11.93 -5.91 -8.65
C GLU A 60 12.59 -4.53 -8.61
N ARG A 61 12.82 -3.95 -7.41
CA ARG A 61 13.28 -2.56 -7.28
C ARG A 61 13.92 -2.27 -5.93
N ASN A 62 14.55 -1.07 -5.80
CA ASN A 62 14.94 -0.43 -4.56
C ASN A 62 15.82 -1.29 -3.63
N HIS A 63 16.59 -2.25 -4.17
CA HIS A 63 17.41 -3.19 -3.40
C HIS A 63 16.62 -3.90 -2.28
N GLU A 64 15.30 -4.09 -2.48
CA GLU A 64 14.42 -4.76 -1.55
C GLU A 64 14.87 -6.20 -1.31
N ALA A 65 14.71 -6.69 -0.08
CA ALA A 65 15.30 -7.96 0.34
C ALA A 65 14.44 -9.19 -0.02
N GLN A 66 13.15 -9.01 -0.27
CA GLN A 66 12.23 -10.10 -0.60
C GLN A 66 12.30 -10.48 -2.08
N TYR A 67 12.10 -11.75 -2.33
CA TYR A 67 11.74 -12.30 -3.63
C TYR A 67 10.20 -12.35 -3.70
N TYR A 68 9.62 -11.64 -4.67
CA TYR A 68 8.18 -11.70 -4.87
C TYR A 68 7.76 -13.01 -5.53
N GLN A 69 6.70 -13.62 -4.99
CA GLN A 69 6.11 -14.84 -5.50
C GLN A 69 4.61 -14.92 -5.22
N ARG A 70 3.91 -15.74 -6.02
CA ARG A 70 2.45 -15.85 -5.96
C ARG A 70 1.93 -16.50 -4.68
N ASP A 71 2.72 -17.39 -4.08
CA ASP A 71 2.29 -18.18 -2.91
C ASP A 71 2.21 -17.37 -1.61
N ASN A 72 2.69 -16.14 -1.65
CA ASN A 72 2.62 -15.19 -0.54
C ASN A 72 1.38 -14.28 -0.58
N ALA A 73 0.46 -14.45 -1.56
CA ALA A 73 -0.81 -13.72 -1.63
C ALA A 73 -1.97 -14.71 -1.69
N LEU A 74 -2.77 -14.78 -0.61
CA LEU A 74 -3.90 -15.69 -0.49
C LEU A 74 -5.13 -14.99 0.06
N CYS A 75 -6.27 -15.28 -0.53
CA CYS A 75 -7.60 -14.87 -0.07
C CYS A 75 -8.18 -15.97 0.83
N ARG A 76 -8.69 -15.58 1.99
CA ARG A 76 -9.46 -16.45 2.89
C ARG A 76 -10.48 -15.61 3.66
N ASP A 77 -11.69 -16.13 3.76
CA ASP A 77 -12.77 -15.50 4.55
C ASP A 77 -13.02 -14.03 4.17
N GLY A 78 -12.89 -13.69 2.86
CA GLY A 78 -13.08 -12.34 2.35
C GLY A 78 -11.91 -11.37 2.61
N ILE A 79 -10.75 -11.87 3.00
CA ILE A 79 -9.53 -11.07 3.21
C ILE A 79 -8.43 -11.58 2.29
N LEU A 80 -7.80 -10.68 1.55
CA LEU A 80 -6.51 -10.94 0.92
C LEU A 80 -5.40 -10.71 1.94
N THR A 81 -4.56 -11.70 2.16
CA THR A 81 -3.33 -11.58 2.96
C THR A 81 -2.12 -11.66 2.06
N ILE A 82 -1.29 -10.62 2.06
CA ILE A 82 0.09 -10.67 1.56
C ILE A 82 0.98 -10.96 2.75
N GLU A 83 1.65 -12.11 2.72
CA GLU A 83 2.50 -12.58 3.82
C GLU A 83 3.98 -12.47 3.45
N ALA A 84 4.75 -11.70 4.22
CA ALA A 84 6.19 -11.72 4.14
C ALA A 84 6.75 -12.80 5.08
N ARG A 85 7.66 -13.66 4.57
CA ARG A 85 8.21 -14.82 5.28
C ARG A 85 9.73 -14.77 5.32
N ARG A 86 10.29 -15.25 6.40
CA ARG A 86 11.69 -15.69 6.44
C ARG A 86 11.76 -17.03 5.73
N GLU A 87 12.03 -17.04 4.44
CA GLU A 87 12.03 -18.20 3.58
C GLU A 87 13.16 -18.12 2.57
N ARG A 88 14.09 -19.08 2.64
CA ARG A 88 15.20 -19.16 1.70
C ARG A 88 14.76 -19.77 0.38
N ARG A 89 14.94 -19.03 -0.70
CA ARG A 89 14.56 -19.43 -2.05
C ARG A 89 15.70 -19.18 -3.04
N PRO A 90 15.97 -20.10 -4.01
CA PRO A 90 16.88 -19.83 -5.11
C PRO A 90 16.39 -18.64 -5.95
N SER A 91 17.30 -17.73 -6.27
CA SER A 91 17.00 -16.61 -7.19
C SER A 91 17.05 -17.11 -8.63
N ALA A 92 15.97 -16.86 -9.39
CA ALA A 92 15.93 -17.16 -10.81
C ALA A 92 16.78 -16.17 -11.63
N GLU A 93 17.04 -14.99 -11.10
CA GLU A 93 17.82 -13.91 -11.72
C GLU A 93 19.32 -14.06 -11.47
N TYR A 94 19.74 -14.99 -10.59
CA TYR A 94 21.15 -15.12 -10.22
C TYR A 94 22.05 -15.37 -11.43
N ASP A 95 23.03 -14.48 -11.59
CA ASP A 95 24.12 -14.61 -12.57
C ASP A 95 25.44 -14.22 -11.86
N PRO A 96 26.42 -15.15 -11.71
CA PRO A 96 27.68 -14.87 -11.04
C PRO A 96 28.49 -13.76 -11.76
N ASP A 97 28.31 -13.60 -13.07
CA ASP A 97 28.91 -12.55 -13.88
C ASP A 97 27.99 -11.34 -14.08
N GLY A 98 26.76 -11.40 -13.56
CA GLY A 98 25.75 -10.37 -13.64
C GLY A 98 26.22 -9.04 -13.04
N ARG A 99 25.73 -7.92 -13.59
CA ARG A 99 26.11 -6.55 -13.14
C ARG A 99 25.02 -5.87 -12.32
N ASN A 100 23.79 -6.35 -12.43
CA ASN A 100 22.66 -5.78 -11.73
C ASN A 100 22.62 -6.31 -10.28
N TRP A 101 22.05 -5.53 -9.39
CA TRP A 101 21.94 -5.87 -7.98
C TRP A 101 21.10 -7.15 -7.73
N ASP A 102 20.02 -7.34 -8.50
CA ASP A 102 19.10 -8.48 -8.48
C ASP A 102 19.75 -9.79 -8.90
N GLN A 103 20.87 -9.72 -9.65
CA GLN A 103 21.64 -10.88 -10.10
C GLN A 103 22.71 -11.33 -9.10
N LYS A 104 22.97 -10.56 -8.03
CA LYS A 104 24.13 -10.78 -7.13
C LYS A 104 23.94 -11.93 -6.15
N ALA A 105 22.71 -12.21 -5.73
CA ALA A 105 22.43 -13.19 -4.70
C ALA A 105 21.91 -14.51 -5.31
N PRO A 106 22.55 -15.66 -5.04
CA PRO A 106 22.08 -16.96 -5.52
C PRO A 106 20.76 -17.39 -4.81
N TYR A 107 20.47 -16.77 -3.68
CA TYR A 107 19.25 -17.02 -2.89
C TYR A 107 18.69 -15.71 -2.37
N ALA A 108 17.36 -15.60 -2.34
CA ALA A 108 16.66 -14.69 -1.46
C ALA A 108 16.52 -15.33 -0.06
N GLU A 109 16.56 -14.53 0.98
CA GLU A 109 16.35 -14.98 2.37
C GLU A 109 14.93 -14.66 2.86
N TYR A 110 14.18 -13.88 2.09
CA TYR A 110 12.81 -13.50 2.36
C TYR A 110 11.95 -13.66 1.12
N THR A 111 10.69 -14.00 1.32
CA THR A 111 9.67 -14.00 0.27
C THR A 111 8.50 -13.09 0.65
N SER A 112 7.83 -12.54 -0.35
CA SER A 112 6.61 -11.76 -0.20
C SER A 112 5.80 -11.79 -1.48
N SER A 113 4.80 -10.92 -1.63
CA SER A 113 4.05 -10.80 -2.87
C SER A 113 3.80 -9.35 -3.26
N SER A 114 3.75 -9.12 -4.56
CA SER A 114 3.27 -7.91 -5.21
C SER A 114 2.23 -8.28 -6.24
N ILE A 115 1.02 -7.73 -6.11
CA ILE A 115 -0.07 -7.93 -7.06
C ILE A 115 -0.45 -6.61 -7.72
N ASN A 116 -0.91 -6.67 -8.96
CA ASN A 116 -1.26 -5.48 -9.72
C ASN A 116 -2.39 -5.72 -10.72
N THR A 117 -3.03 -4.62 -11.14
CA THR A 117 -4.08 -4.66 -12.15
C THR A 117 -3.58 -4.32 -13.56
N ARG A 118 -2.27 -4.33 -13.81
CA ARG A 118 -1.65 -3.98 -15.11
C ARG A 118 -2.21 -4.86 -16.24
N GLY A 119 -2.69 -4.20 -17.31
CA GLY A 119 -3.29 -4.90 -18.45
C GLY A 119 -4.66 -5.55 -18.18
N LYS A 120 -5.23 -5.35 -16.99
CA LYS A 120 -6.52 -5.92 -16.57
C LYS A 120 -7.53 -4.83 -16.22
N TYR A 121 -7.12 -3.85 -15.42
CA TYR A 121 -7.91 -2.69 -15.06
C TYR A 121 -7.02 -1.47 -14.85
N ALA A 122 -7.43 -0.36 -15.41
CA ALA A 122 -6.86 0.96 -15.17
C ALA A 122 -8.00 1.98 -15.19
N PHE A 123 -7.80 3.10 -14.53
CA PHE A 123 -8.81 4.16 -14.49
C PHE A 123 -8.15 5.54 -14.48
N ARG A 124 -8.91 6.52 -14.86
CA ARG A 124 -8.57 7.94 -14.77
C ARG A 124 -9.69 8.65 -14.06
N TYR A 125 -9.33 9.38 -12.99
CA TYR A 125 -10.25 10.11 -12.12
C TYR A 125 -11.24 9.20 -11.38
N GLY A 126 -11.69 9.67 -10.24
CA GLY A 126 -12.60 8.94 -9.39
C GLY A 126 -12.08 8.84 -7.96
N ARG A 127 -12.59 7.89 -7.23
CA ARG A 127 -12.21 7.58 -5.85
C ARG A 127 -11.71 6.14 -5.78
N LEU A 128 -10.48 5.96 -5.33
CA LEU A 128 -9.99 4.65 -4.90
C LEU A 128 -10.19 4.55 -3.39
N GLU A 129 -10.75 3.45 -2.93
CA GLU A 129 -10.86 3.12 -1.51
C GLU A 129 -10.35 1.71 -1.27
N VAL A 130 -9.42 1.58 -0.35
CA VAL A 130 -8.88 0.30 0.11
C VAL A 130 -9.08 0.22 1.62
N ARG A 131 -9.67 -0.86 2.10
CA ARG A 131 -9.72 -1.15 3.53
C ARG A 131 -8.68 -2.19 3.86
N ALA A 132 -7.68 -1.80 4.65
CA ALA A 132 -6.53 -2.63 4.91
C ALA A 132 -5.96 -2.43 6.31
N ARG A 133 -5.30 -3.48 6.82
CA ARG A 133 -4.46 -3.51 8.01
C ARG A 133 -3.03 -3.79 7.58
N ILE A 134 -2.09 -2.94 7.97
CA ILE A 134 -0.69 -3.02 7.54
C ILE A 134 0.22 -3.52 8.66
N PRO A 135 1.30 -4.25 8.37
CA PRO A 135 2.34 -4.53 9.35
C PRO A 135 3.18 -3.27 9.60
N VAL A 136 3.51 -3.03 10.87
CA VAL A 136 4.28 -1.85 11.30
C VAL A 136 5.63 -2.21 11.96
N ALA A 137 6.13 -3.41 11.71
CA ALA A 137 7.44 -3.84 12.19
C ALA A 137 8.59 -3.15 11.42
N LYS A 138 9.77 -3.12 12.03
CA LYS A 138 10.99 -2.64 11.36
C LYS A 138 11.28 -3.48 10.11
N GLY A 139 11.58 -2.80 9.03
CA GLY A 139 11.85 -3.42 7.75
C GLY A 139 10.61 -3.73 6.91
N ALA A 140 9.40 -3.61 7.47
CA ALA A 140 8.18 -3.68 6.67
C ALA A 140 8.01 -2.43 5.80
N TRP A 141 7.61 -2.64 4.55
CA TRP A 141 7.30 -1.57 3.60
C TRP A 141 6.06 -1.96 2.76
N PRO A 142 4.87 -1.99 3.38
CA PRO A 142 3.61 -2.17 2.66
C PRO A 142 3.27 -0.94 1.84
N ALA A 143 2.63 -1.15 0.67
CA ALA A 143 2.19 -0.06 -0.18
C ALA A 143 0.81 -0.32 -0.84
N ILE A 144 0.06 0.77 -1.02
CA ILE A 144 -1.10 0.92 -1.91
C ILE A 144 -0.74 2.05 -2.86
N TRP A 145 -0.50 1.73 -4.12
CA TRP A 145 0.00 2.71 -5.05
C TRP A 145 -0.47 2.49 -6.48
N LEU A 146 -0.23 3.46 -7.35
CA LEU A 146 -0.64 3.43 -8.75
C LEU A 146 0.50 3.88 -9.65
N LEU A 147 0.56 3.27 -10.83
CA LEU A 147 1.45 3.68 -11.92
C LEU A 147 0.67 3.89 -13.21
N GLY A 148 1.13 4.87 -14.01
CA GLY A 148 0.57 5.12 -15.34
C GLY A 148 0.80 3.96 -16.31
N THR A 149 -0.19 3.73 -17.15
CA THR A 149 -0.18 2.65 -18.17
C THR A 149 0.72 2.95 -19.36
N SER A 150 1.12 4.21 -19.55
CA SER A 150 1.90 4.68 -20.69
C SER A 150 3.12 5.46 -20.23
N LEU A 151 4.20 5.42 -20.99
CA LEU A 151 5.50 5.99 -20.69
C LEU A 151 6.29 5.19 -19.63
N PRO A 152 7.61 5.26 -19.63
CA PRO A 152 8.43 4.69 -18.56
C PRO A 152 8.42 5.60 -17.32
N TRP A 153 8.72 5.01 -16.17
CA TRP A 153 8.96 5.77 -14.94
C TRP A 153 10.15 6.73 -15.08
N PRO A 154 10.08 7.94 -14.51
CA PRO A 154 8.99 8.52 -13.72
C PRO A 154 7.95 9.27 -14.56
N TYR A 155 8.01 9.22 -15.89
CA TYR A 155 7.15 10.02 -16.78
C TYR A 155 5.72 9.50 -16.86
N ASN A 156 5.48 8.25 -16.47
CA ASN A 156 4.14 7.66 -16.37
C ASN A 156 3.35 8.16 -15.17
N GLY A 157 4.02 8.79 -14.20
CA GLY A 157 3.43 9.20 -12.93
C GLY A 157 3.27 8.03 -11.95
N GLU A 158 3.42 8.34 -10.67
CA GLU A 158 3.24 7.43 -9.54
C GLU A 158 2.40 8.13 -8.49
N ILE A 159 1.46 7.40 -7.88
CA ILE A 159 0.63 7.91 -6.78
C ILE A 159 0.68 6.88 -5.67
N ASP A 160 1.26 7.26 -4.52
CA ASP A 160 1.34 6.41 -3.35
C ASP A 160 0.22 6.80 -2.39
N VAL A 161 -0.87 6.03 -2.42
CA VAL A 161 -2.02 6.26 -1.53
C VAL A 161 -1.66 5.92 -0.10
N MET A 162 -0.78 4.96 0.08
CA MET A 162 -0.21 4.58 1.36
C MET A 162 1.13 3.92 1.16
N GLU A 163 2.12 4.38 1.90
CA GLU A 163 3.33 3.64 2.21
C GLU A 163 3.59 3.73 3.71
N TYR A 164 4.23 2.71 4.26
CA TYR A 164 4.76 2.73 5.62
C TYR A 164 6.21 2.28 5.58
N TYR A 165 7.10 3.07 6.14
CA TYR A 165 8.49 2.70 6.41
C TYR A 165 9.16 3.63 7.44
N HIS A 166 10.37 3.27 7.85
CA HIS A 166 11.16 4.07 8.79
C HIS A 166 12.12 5.00 8.04
N THR A 167 12.15 6.27 8.43
CA THR A 167 13.19 7.22 8.01
C THR A 167 13.96 7.66 9.24
N ASP A 168 15.28 7.46 9.22
CA ASP A 168 16.14 7.77 10.37
C ASP A 168 15.68 7.09 11.68
N GLY A 169 15.12 5.88 11.55
CA GLY A 169 14.62 5.09 12.66
C GLY A 169 13.22 5.46 13.15
N ILE A 170 12.60 6.49 12.59
CA ILE A 170 11.23 6.91 12.93
C ILE A 170 10.25 6.34 11.89
N PRO A 171 9.17 5.65 12.33
CA PRO A 171 8.15 5.15 11.43
C PRO A 171 7.23 6.27 10.93
N TYR A 172 6.87 6.20 9.65
CA TYR A 172 5.98 7.17 9.00
C TYR A 172 4.92 6.48 8.15
N ILE A 173 3.76 7.12 8.06
CA ILE A 173 2.80 6.93 6.98
C ILE A 173 3.09 7.99 5.92
N LEU A 174 3.21 7.56 4.67
CA LEU A 174 3.49 8.44 3.54
C LEU A 174 2.36 8.38 2.52
N ALA A 175 2.12 9.54 1.91
CA ALA A 175 1.15 9.72 0.84
C ALA A 175 1.79 10.64 -0.20
N ASN A 176 2.16 10.10 -1.37
CA ASN A 176 3.05 10.79 -2.30
C ASN A 176 2.49 10.84 -3.72
N ALA A 177 3.09 11.68 -4.55
CA ALA A 177 3.03 11.55 -6.00
C ALA A 177 4.39 11.90 -6.62
N ALA A 178 4.75 11.20 -7.72
CA ALA A 178 5.97 11.45 -8.46
C ALA A 178 5.72 11.59 -9.95
N TRP A 179 6.50 12.47 -10.61
CA TRP A 179 6.46 12.69 -12.05
C TRP A 179 7.83 13.10 -12.57
N GLY A 180 7.96 13.22 -13.91
CA GLY A 180 9.23 13.52 -14.57
C GLY A 180 9.72 14.95 -14.33
N GLY A 181 10.95 15.08 -13.83
CA GLY A 181 11.68 16.33 -13.66
C GLY A 181 12.34 16.84 -14.96
N GLU A 182 13.24 17.80 -14.82
CA GLU A 182 13.93 18.44 -15.95
C GLU A 182 15.02 17.53 -16.57
N ARG A 183 15.75 16.82 -15.73
CA ARG A 183 16.82 15.90 -16.15
C ARG A 183 16.26 14.52 -16.53
N PRO A 184 16.90 13.81 -17.46
CA PRO A 184 16.50 12.45 -17.79
C PRO A 184 16.43 11.55 -16.53
N ASN A 185 15.33 10.79 -16.43
CA ASN A 185 15.04 9.85 -15.33
C ASN A 185 15.01 10.48 -13.93
N GLN A 186 14.91 11.80 -13.83
CA GLN A 186 14.70 12.50 -12.56
C GLN A 186 13.24 12.47 -12.20
N ALA A 187 12.91 11.96 -11.01
CA ALA A 187 11.60 12.13 -10.40
C ALA A 187 11.54 13.45 -9.62
N VAL A 188 10.39 14.10 -9.69
CA VAL A 188 9.96 15.19 -8.79
C VAL A 188 8.87 14.61 -7.90
N TRP A 189 8.99 14.84 -6.61
CA TRP A 189 8.08 14.30 -5.60
C TRP A 189 7.27 15.42 -4.93
N ASN A 190 6.00 15.13 -4.70
CA ASN A 190 5.18 15.80 -3.69
C ASN A 190 4.89 14.78 -2.60
N THR A 191 5.30 15.06 -1.36
CA THR A 191 5.29 14.09 -0.27
C THR A 191 4.50 14.62 0.92
N GLY A 192 3.46 13.87 1.30
CA GLY A 192 2.87 13.92 2.63
C GLY A 192 3.54 12.87 3.52
N LYS A 193 4.12 13.29 4.64
CA LYS A 193 4.89 12.43 5.54
C LYS A 193 4.44 12.67 6.97
N ILE A 194 3.70 11.73 7.55
CA ILE A 194 3.09 11.84 8.86
C ILE A 194 3.75 10.83 9.81
N PRO A 195 4.33 11.25 10.95
CA PRO A 195 4.85 10.33 11.94
C PRO A 195 3.77 9.32 12.37
N TYR A 196 4.13 8.04 12.44
CA TYR A 196 3.20 6.98 12.85
C TYR A 196 2.64 7.21 14.26
N GLU A 197 3.42 7.84 15.14
CA GLU A 197 3.01 8.24 16.48
C GLU A 197 1.74 9.10 16.49
N HIS A 198 1.53 9.97 15.49
CA HIS A 198 0.32 10.77 15.33
C HIS A 198 -0.98 9.95 15.38
N PHE A 199 -0.92 8.72 14.89
CA PHE A 199 -2.07 7.80 14.89
C PHE A 199 -2.13 7.01 16.19
N THR A 200 -1.00 6.54 16.71
CA THR A 200 -0.96 5.70 17.92
C THR A 200 -1.18 6.47 19.21
N GLU A 201 -0.91 7.77 19.26
CA GLU A 201 -1.30 8.64 20.39
C GLU A 201 -2.81 8.71 20.58
N ARG A 202 -3.58 8.59 19.50
CA ARG A 202 -5.06 8.63 19.53
C ARG A 202 -5.65 7.23 19.69
N ASP A 203 -4.97 6.23 19.21
CA ASP A 203 -5.39 4.83 19.21
C ASP A 203 -4.18 3.90 19.36
N PRO A 204 -3.84 3.48 20.59
CA PRO A 204 -2.69 2.60 20.83
C PRO A 204 -2.75 1.27 20.09
N ASP A 205 -3.96 0.79 19.76
CA ASP A 205 -4.20 -0.47 19.03
C ASP A 205 -4.35 -0.25 17.52
N TRP A 206 -3.89 0.89 17.00
CA TRP A 206 -4.07 1.27 15.60
C TRP A 206 -3.59 0.18 14.63
N ALA A 207 -2.41 -0.40 14.86
CA ALA A 207 -1.84 -1.43 14.00
C ALA A 207 -2.67 -2.72 13.90
N ASP A 208 -3.51 -2.99 14.91
CA ASP A 208 -4.34 -4.20 14.97
C ASP A 208 -5.68 -4.04 14.26
N LYS A 209 -5.93 -2.87 13.65
CA LYS A 209 -7.20 -2.50 13.05
C LYS A 209 -7.12 -2.33 11.54
N PHE A 210 -8.26 -2.54 10.86
CA PHE A 210 -8.44 -2.17 9.48
C PHE A 210 -8.77 -0.68 9.38
N HIS A 211 -8.07 0.00 8.47
CA HIS A 211 -8.23 1.42 8.16
C HIS A 211 -8.71 1.63 6.73
N ILE A 212 -9.34 2.78 6.48
CA ILE A 212 -9.80 3.18 5.15
C ILE A 212 -8.76 4.13 4.52
N TRP A 213 -8.04 3.62 3.54
CA TRP A 213 -7.12 4.36 2.69
C TRP A 213 -7.87 4.82 1.45
N ARG A 214 -7.94 6.13 1.25
CA ARG A 214 -8.74 6.70 0.17
C ARG A 214 -7.95 7.73 -0.64
N MET A 215 -8.13 7.69 -1.95
CA MET A 215 -7.69 8.71 -2.88
C MET A 215 -8.91 9.28 -3.62
N ASP A 216 -9.07 10.58 -3.59
CA ASP A 216 -10.00 11.32 -4.45
C ASP A 216 -9.17 12.01 -5.55
N TRP A 217 -9.45 11.68 -6.77
CA TRP A 217 -8.70 12.15 -7.94
C TRP A 217 -9.64 12.73 -8.97
N ASP A 218 -9.45 14.02 -9.28
CA ASP A 218 -10.18 14.74 -10.32
C ASP A 218 -9.21 15.45 -11.30
N GLU A 219 -9.74 16.31 -12.16
CA GLU A 219 -8.95 17.01 -13.17
C GLU A 219 -7.99 18.05 -12.57
N THR A 220 -8.18 18.44 -11.32
CA THR A 220 -7.46 19.54 -10.67
C THR A 220 -6.50 19.07 -9.59
N ALA A 221 -6.84 17.98 -8.89
CA ALA A 221 -6.08 17.53 -7.74
C ALA A 221 -6.21 16.03 -7.47
N ILE A 222 -5.19 15.49 -6.76
CA ILE A 222 -5.24 14.22 -6.07
C ILE A 222 -5.23 14.53 -4.57
N ARG A 223 -6.20 14.00 -3.82
CA ARG A 223 -6.30 14.13 -2.37
C ARG A 223 -6.28 12.74 -1.74
N ILE A 224 -5.36 12.53 -0.81
CA ILE A 224 -5.13 11.24 -0.17
C ILE A 224 -5.52 11.32 1.30
N TYR A 225 -6.26 10.33 1.77
CA TYR A 225 -6.85 10.32 3.10
C TYR A 225 -6.63 8.98 3.81
N LEU A 226 -6.51 9.03 5.13
CA LEU A 226 -6.59 7.89 6.04
C LEU A 226 -7.75 8.12 7.01
N ASP A 227 -8.74 7.23 7.05
CA ASP A 227 -9.96 7.31 7.87
C ASP A 227 -10.70 8.66 7.81
N GLY A 228 -10.54 9.35 6.70
CA GLY A 228 -11.13 10.67 6.44
C GLY A 228 -10.23 11.86 6.78
N GLU A 229 -9.09 11.65 7.43
CA GLU A 229 -8.06 12.66 7.64
C GLU A 229 -7.25 12.87 6.34
N LEU A 230 -7.10 14.11 5.89
CA LEU A 230 -6.33 14.46 4.71
C LEU A 230 -4.83 14.34 5.02
N LEU A 231 -4.13 13.44 4.31
CA LEU A 231 -2.69 13.24 4.44
C LEU A 231 -1.89 14.10 3.46
N ASN A 232 -2.39 14.25 2.22
CA ASN A 232 -1.73 15.02 1.18
C ASN A 232 -2.73 15.52 0.14
N GLU A 233 -2.45 16.70 -0.45
CA GLU A 233 -3.13 17.24 -1.62
C GLU A 233 -2.11 17.62 -2.68
N ILE A 234 -2.25 17.07 -3.87
CA ILE A 234 -1.38 17.29 -5.03
C ILE A 234 -2.13 18.11 -6.07
N ASP A 235 -1.66 19.31 -6.33
CA ASP A 235 -2.17 20.24 -7.37
C ASP A 235 -1.68 19.78 -8.75
N LEU A 236 -2.58 19.32 -9.60
CA LEU A 236 -2.23 18.78 -10.91
C LEU A 236 -1.75 19.81 -11.93
N GLU A 237 -1.97 21.10 -11.73
CA GLU A 237 -1.37 22.14 -12.57
C GLU A 237 0.17 22.12 -12.49
N LYS A 238 0.72 21.59 -11.38
CA LYS A 238 2.17 21.57 -11.11
C LYS A 238 2.87 20.28 -11.52
N THR A 239 2.14 19.26 -11.99
CA THR A 239 2.66 17.90 -12.17
C THR A 239 3.00 17.53 -13.63
N THR A 240 3.09 18.53 -14.51
CA THR A 240 3.52 18.30 -15.89
C THR A 240 5.00 17.90 -15.93
N ASN A 241 5.30 16.79 -16.62
CA ASN A 241 6.67 16.33 -16.87
C ASN A 241 7.48 17.44 -17.59
N ARG A 242 8.65 17.77 -17.06
CA ARG A 242 9.48 18.88 -17.55
C ARG A 242 10.52 18.47 -18.57
N GLY A 243 10.90 17.20 -18.59
CA GLY A 243 11.96 16.67 -19.46
C GLY A 243 11.73 15.26 -19.96
N GLY A 244 12.72 14.72 -20.65
CA GLY A 244 12.77 13.34 -21.11
C GLY A 244 11.64 12.93 -22.06
N ARG A 245 11.31 11.64 -22.06
CA ARG A 245 10.30 11.03 -22.95
C ARG A 245 8.88 11.49 -22.70
N GLY A 246 8.62 12.09 -21.55
CA GLY A 246 7.29 12.56 -21.15
C GLY A 246 7.12 14.06 -21.16
N LYS A 247 8.08 14.85 -21.67
CA LYS A 247 8.05 16.31 -21.63
C LYS A 247 6.71 16.87 -22.14
N GLY A 248 6.10 17.75 -21.33
CA GLY A 248 4.83 18.40 -21.64
C GLY A 248 3.59 17.55 -21.36
N VAL A 249 3.76 16.29 -20.92
CA VAL A 249 2.66 15.41 -20.53
C VAL A 249 2.43 15.52 -19.03
N ASN A 250 1.18 15.77 -18.62
CA ASN A 250 0.80 15.55 -17.23
C ASN A 250 0.36 14.08 -17.08
N PRO A 251 1.10 13.26 -16.33
CA PRO A 251 0.80 11.82 -16.22
C PRO A 251 -0.50 11.54 -15.47
N PHE A 252 -0.93 12.48 -14.60
CA PHE A 252 -2.14 12.30 -13.80
C PHE A 252 -3.43 12.73 -14.54
N HIS A 253 -3.33 13.06 -15.82
CA HIS A 253 -4.48 13.11 -16.75
C HIS A 253 -4.57 11.88 -17.63
N ARG A 254 -3.90 10.77 -17.23
CA ARG A 254 -3.89 9.50 -17.94
C ARG A 254 -4.29 8.37 -17.00
N GLU A 255 -4.63 7.23 -17.58
CA GLU A 255 -5.00 6.04 -16.81
C GLU A 255 -3.86 5.50 -15.96
N GLN A 256 -4.21 5.07 -14.75
CA GLN A 256 -3.31 4.46 -13.78
C GLN A 256 -3.84 3.09 -13.40
N PHE A 257 -2.95 2.12 -13.18
CA PHE A 257 -3.26 0.80 -12.64
C PHE A 257 -2.82 0.69 -11.19
N ILE A 258 -3.45 -0.20 -10.42
CA ILE A 258 -3.26 -0.37 -8.98
C ILE A 258 -2.19 -1.42 -8.72
N LEU A 259 -1.36 -1.18 -7.70
CA LEU A 259 -0.41 -2.14 -7.13
C LEU A 259 -0.63 -2.23 -5.62
N LEU A 260 -0.48 -3.45 -5.09
CA LEU A 260 -0.50 -3.76 -3.66
C LEU A 260 0.67 -4.70 -3.37
N ASN A 261 1.57 -4.31 -2.49
CA ASN A 261 2.72 -5.14 -2.15
C ASN A 261 3.17 -4.97 -0.70
N LEU A 262 3.90 -5.94 -0.22
CA LEU A 262 4.65 -5.85 1.03
C LEU A 262 6.12 -6.05 0.69
N ALA A 263 6.86 -4.95 0.55
CA ALA A 263 8.31 -4.97 0.44
C ALA A 263 8.98 -5.12 1.81
N LEU A 264 10.24 -5.51 1.81
CA LEU A 264 11.06 -5.67 3.01
C LEU A 264 12.43 -5.02 2.81
N GLY A 265 12.84 -4.20 3.77
CA GLY A 265 14.17 -3.60 3.75
C GLY A 265 14.35 -2.63 2.57
N GLY A 266 15.43 -2.85 1.79
CA GLY A 266 15.77 -2.01 0.65
C GLY A 266 16.16 -0.59 1.02
N ASP A 267 16.06 0.31 0.03
CA ASP A 267 16.52 1.69 0.18
C ASP A 267 15.73 2.49 1.23
N ASN A 268 14.45 2.14 1.46
CA ASN A 268 13.58 2.86 2.39
C ASN A 268 13.17 2.03 3.62
N GLY A 269 12.95 0.71 3.51
CA GLY A 269 12.45 -0.11 4.63
C GLY A 269 13.46 -0.30 5.76
N GLY A 270 14.77 -0.18 5.47
CA GLY A 270 15.82 -0.30 6.46
C GLY A 270 16.03 -1.73 7.00
N PRO A 271 16.65 -1.89 8.18
CA PRO A 271 16.90 -3.21 8.76
C PRO A 271 15.61 -3.97 9.07
N ILE A 272 15.57 -5.25 8.69
CA ILE A 272 14.41 -6.13 8.93
C ILE A 272 14.49 -6.73 10.33
N ASP A 273 13.37 -6.70 11.05
CA ASP A 273 13.21 -7.41 12.33
C ASP A 273 12.71 -8.84 12.07
N ASP A 274 13.63 -9.81 12.08
CA ASP A 274 13.32 -11.22 11.88
C ASP A 274 12.37 -11.78 12.94
N SER A 275 12.31 -11.18 14.13
CA SER A 275 11.42 -11.64 15.20
C SER A 275 9.94 -11.34 14.93
N ALA A 276 9.68 -10.40 14.00
CA ALA A 276 8.33 -10.04 13.58
C ALA A 276 7.78 -10.93 12.45
N MET A 277 8.58 -11.89 11.95
CA MET A 277 8.14 -12.77 10.86
C MET A 277 7.25 -13.93 11.39
N PRO A 278 6.21 -14.33 10.62
CA PRO A 278 5.78 -13.74 9.37
C PRO A 278 5.04 -12.41 9.57
N MET A 279 5.19 -11.46 8.62
CA MET A 279 4.45 -10.21 8.62
C MET A 279 3.23 -10.33 7.69
N HIS A 280 2.09 -9.77 8.09
CA HIS A 280 0.85 -9.86 7.35
C HIS A 280 0.35 -8.47 6.94
N TYR A 281 0.13 -8.28 5.64
CA TYR A 281 -0.60 -7.16 5.08
C TYR A 281 -1.96 -7.67 4.60
N GLU A 282 -3.02 -7.23 5.27
CA GLU A 282 -4.38 -7.75 5.08
C GLU A 282 -5.26 -6.70 4.41
N ILE A 283 -5.94 -7.08 3.34
CA ILE A 283 -6.80 -6.21 2.55
C ILE A 283 -8.21 -6.83 2.50
N ASP A 284 -9.20 -6.10 3.02
CA ASP A 284 -10.61 -6.49 3.05
C ASP A 284 -11.27 -6.22 1.68
N TYR A 285 -10.97 -5.08 1.07
CA TYR A 285 -11.46 -4.77 -0.28
C TYR A 285 -10.63 -3.69 -0.96
N VAL A 286 -10.73 -3.69 -2.30
CA VAL A 286 -10.28 -2.60 -3.17
C VAL A 286 -11.47 -2.17 -4.01
N ARG A 287 -11.82 -0.89 -4.01
CA ARG A 287 -12.98 -0.34 -4.71
C ARG A 287 -12.63 0.92 -5.46
N VAL A 288 -13.08 1.02 -6.70
CA VAL A 288 -12.97 2.23 -7.50
C VAL A 288 -14.38 2.74 -7.81
N TYR A 289 -14.57 4.02 -7.54
CA TYR A 289 -15.81 4.73 -7.79
C TYR A 289 -15.54 5.87 -8.78
N GLN A 290 -16.49 6.09 -9.67
CA GLN A 290 -16.47 7.26 -10.57
C GLN A 290 -17.77 8.03 -10.47
N LYS A 291 -17.72 9.33 -10.71
CA LYS A 291 -18.94 10.12 -10.80
C LYS A 291 -19.73 9.64 -12.03
N ALA A 292 -21.05 9.54 -11.87
CA ALA A 292 -21.93 9.31 -13.03
C ALA A 292 -21.75 10.48 -13.99
N ASP A 293 -21.64 10.19 -15.28
CA ASP A 293 -21.70 11.24 -16.32
C ASP A 293 -22.98 12.03 -16.12
N LYS A 294 -22.87 13.37 -16.15
CA LYS A 294 -24.01 14.27 -16.02
C LYS A 294 -24.88 14.21 -17.25
#